data_ecc2f13c559547643601bf0b20b54988
#
_entry.id   ecc2f13c559547643601bf0b20b54988
#
_cell.length_a   1.000
_cell.length_b   1.000
_cell.length_c   1.000
_cell.angle_alpha   90.00
_cell.angle_beta   90.00
_cell.angle_gamma   90.00
#
_symmetry.space_group_name_H-M   'P 1'
#
loop_
_entity.id
_entity.type
_entity.pdbx_description
1 polymer ?
#
loop_
_entity_poly.entity_id
_entity_poly.type
_entity_poly.pdbx_seq_one_letter_code
_entity_poly.pdbx_strand_id
1 'polypeptide(L)'
;MSLTFTLDPAVDFRLRDEILGLWAKVTNAGGSVGFVPPVTPEEIRPQLVRQLVTMTEGGSRLLVGKDEDGVVRATAFLTLNTHRLMRHWLWLYTVMVDPDLQGQGEGRALMAAAADAARSLGGIEAIRLTCRGGQGLEGFYERCGYKEVGRIPDAIRVAPGDDRDDIFMLLPLT
;
A
#
# COMPACT_ATOMS: atom_id res chain seq x y z
N MET A 1 16.68 -11.76 -6.06
CA MET A 1 16.19 -11.78 -4.64
C MET A 1 14.69 -11.84 -4.70
N SER A 2 14.07 -12.77 -3.99
CA SER A 2 12.62 -12.92 -3.95
C SER A 2 12.15 -12.66 -2.51
N LEU A 3 11.14 -11.81 -2.35
CA LEU A 3 10.58 -11.52 -1.03
C LEU A 3 9.66 -12.65 -0.58
N THR A 4 9.68 -12.91 0.72
CA THR A 4 8.70 -13.79 1.38
C THR A 4 7.61 -12.92 2.01
N PHE A 5 6.36 -13.17 1.63
CA PHE A 5 5.21 -12.41 2.10
C PHE A 5 4.48 -13.12 3.25
N THR A 6 4.17 -12.37 4.29
CA THR A 6 3.43 -12.85 5.47
C THR A 6 2.28 -11.90 5.76
N LEU A 7 1.07 -12.45 5.91
CA LEU A 7 -0.11 -11.71 6.34
C LEU A 7 -0.18 -11.71 7.87
N ASP A 8 -0.39 -10.54 8.45
CA ASP A 8 -0.50 -10.30 9.90
C ASP A 8 0.65 -10.88 10.73
N PRO A 9 1.91 -10.52 10.42
CA PRO A 9 3.00 -10.88 11.32
C PRO A 9 2.80 -10.20 12.68
N ALA A 10 3.36 -10.78 13.73
CA ALA A 10 3.37 -10.14 15.04
C ALA A 10 4.06 -8.76 14.95
N VAL A 11 3.37 -7.71 15.42
CA VAL A 11 3.87 -6.34 15.35
C VAL A 11 4.60 -6.02 16.65
N ASP A 12 5.91 -6.17 16.63
CA ASP A 12 6.82 -5.73 17.69
C ASP A 12 7.44 -4.36 17.38
N PHE A 13 8.27 -3.87 18.27
CA PHE A 13 8.98 -2.60 18.09
C PHE A 13 9.89 -2.60 16.84
N ARG A 14 10.56 -3.72 16.58
CA ARG A 14 11.47 -3.85 15.45
C ARG A 14 10.71 -3.75 14.13
N LEU A 15 9.64 -4.53 13.97
CA LEU A 15 8.81 -4.49 12.77
C LEU A 15 8.25 -3.09 12.52
N ARG A 16 7.77 -2.43 13.59
CA ARG A 16 7.25 -1.07 13.50
C ARG A 16 8.31 -0.08 13.02
N ASP A 17 9.51 -0.14 13.58
CA ASP A 17 10.60 0.76 13.22
C ASP A 17 11.12 0.48 11.80
N GLU A 18 11.16 -0.79 11.37
CA GLU A 18 11.49 -1.16 9.99
C GLU A 18 10.46 -0.62 8.99
N ILE A 19 9.16 -0.69 9.31
CA ILE A 19 8.10 -0.12 8.46
C ILE A 19 8.23 1.40 8.36
N LEU A 20 8.48 2.10 9.47
CA LEU A 20 8.68 3.54 9.47
C LEU A 20 9.90 3.95 8.64
N GLY A 21 11.01 3.24 8.79
CA GLY A 21 12.22 3.46 8.01
C GLY A 21 12.01 3.24 6.52
N LEU A 22 11.30 2.17 6.16
CA LEU A 22 10.94 1.89 4.77
C LEU A 22 10.03 2.99 4.21
N TRP A 23 9.04 3.42 4.96
CA TRP A 23 8.09 4.45 4.52
C TRP A 23 8.79 5.80 4.27
N ALA A 24 9.66 6.21 5.19
CA ALA A 24 10.47 7.41 4.98
C ALA A 24 11.40 7.28 3.76
N LYS A 25 12.06 6.14 3.61
CA LYS A 25 12.94 5.85 2.45
C LYS A 25 12.18 5.91 1.13
N VAL A 26 11.01 5.28 1.04
CA VAL A 26 10.16 5.28 -0.16
C VAL A 26 9.69 6.69 -0.49
N THR A 27 9.20 7.43 0.50
CA THR A 27 8.74 8.82 0.30
C THR A 27 9.88 9.72 -0.18
N ASN A 28 11.04 9.66 0.48
CA ASN A 28 12.19 10.50 0.14
C ASN A 28 12.83 10.13 -1.21
N ALA A 29 12.57 8.93 -1.71
CA ALA A 29 12.92 8.53 -3.08
C ALA A 29 11.88 8.93 -4.13
N GLY A 30 10.83 9.67 -3.75
CA GLY A 30 9.78 10.16 -4.64
C GLY A 30 8.53 9.29 -4.72
N GLY A 31 8.41 8.26 -3.88
CA GLY A 31 7.23 7.39 -3.82
C GLY A 31 5.99 8.12 -3.28
N SER A 32 4.82 7.77 -3.81
CA SER A 32 3.52 8.37 -3.48
C SER A 32 2.78 7.55 -2.44
N VAL A 33 3.16 7.70 -1.18
CA VAL A 33 2.60 6.93 -0.05
C VAL A 33 2.10 7.85 1.08
N GLY A 34 1.35 8.88 0.72
CA GLY A 34 0.65 9.76 1.65
C GLY A 34 1.46 10.95 2.18
N PHE A 35 2.72 11.05 1.81
CA PHE A 35 3.61 12.14 2.19
C PHE A 35 4.36 12.69 0.99
N VAL A 36 5.03 13.84 1.18
CA VAL A 36 5.97 14.42 0.20
C VAL A 36 7.34 14.60 0.85
N PRO A 37 8.45 14.43 0.11
CA PRO A 37 9.78 14.63 0.67
C PRO A 37 10.06 16.12 0.97
N PRO A 38 10.93 16.43 1.96
CA PRO A 38 11.56 15.47 2.87
C PRO A 38 10.63 15.09 4.04
N VAL A 39 10.71 13.85 4.50
CA VAL A 39 9.95 13.36 5.65
C VAL A 39 10.82 12.46 6.54
N THR A 40 10.57 12.50 7.84
CA THR A 40 11.24 11.66 8.84
C THR A 40 10.33 10.52 9.30
N PRO A 41 10.87 9.42 9.85
CA PRO A 41 10.07 8.37 10.48
C PRO A 41 9.13 8.89 11.58
N GLU A 42 9.58 9.89 12.36
CA GLU A 42 8.78 10.50 13.44
C GLU A 42 7.53 11.21 12.91
N GLU A 43 7.64 11.88 11.77
CA GLU A 43 6.49 12.55 11.12
C GLU A 43 5.48 11.54 10.58
N ILE A 44 5.91 10.35 10.19
CA ILE A 44 5.07 9.26 9.69
C ILE A 44 4.42 8.47 10.82
N ARG A 45 5.05 8.38 11.98
CA ARG A 45 4.63 7.55 13.12
C ARG A 45 3.14 7.68 13.48
N PRO A 46 2.54 8.87 13.57
CA PRO A 46 1.10 8.98 13.88
C PRO A 46 0.22 8.29 12.86
N GLN A 47 0.59 8.30 11.58
CA GLN A 47 -0.16 7.62 10.53
C GLN A 47 -0.06 6.10 10.66
N LEU A 48 1.13 5.56 10.90
CA LEU A 48 1.31 4.13 11.13
C LEU A 48 0.54 3.67 12.37
N VAL A 49 0.59 4.42 13.47
CA VAL A 49 -0.16 4.09 14.70
C VAL A 49 -1.66 3.98 14.40
N ARG A 50 -2.25 4.91 13.66
CA ARG A 50 -3.66 4.83 13.26
C ARG A 50 -3.98 3.55 12.48
N GLN A 51 -3.12 3.15 11.53
CA GLN A 51 -3.30 1.91 10.78
C GLN A 51 -3.20 0.67 11.68
N LEU A 52 -2.26 0.65 12.61
CA LEU A 52 -2.10 -0.45 13.57
C LEU A 52 -3.28 -0.55 14.55
N VAL A 53 -3.84 0.58 14.98
CA VAL A 53 -5.08 0.59 15.79
C VAL A 53 -6.23 -0.02 15.02
N THR A 54 -6.46 0.40 13.77
CA THR A 54 -7.48 -0.20 12.90
C THR A 54 -7.28 -1.71 12.74
N MET A 55 -6.03 -2.16 12.65
CA MET A 55 -5.69 -3.58 12.59
C MET A 55 -6.08 -4.32 13.87
N THR A 56 -5.81 -3.75 15.06
CA THR A 56 -6.20 -4.37 16.34
C THR A 56 -7.70 -4.45 16.53
N GLU A 57 -8.46 -3.56 15.90
CA GLU A 57 -9.92 -3.55 15.87
C GLU A 57 -10.52 -4.51 14.82
N GLY A 58 -9.66 -5.22 14.07
CA GLY A 58 -10.09 -6.14 13.01
C GLY A 58 -10.48 -5.47 11.70
N GLY A 59 -10.28 -4.16 11.58
CA GLY A 59 -10.65 -3.38 10.38
C GLY A 59 -9.58 -3.36 9.29
N SER A 60 -8.38 -3.85 9.57
CA SER A 60 -7.29 -3.89 8.60
C SER A 60 -6.39 -5.09 8.81
N ARG A 61 -5.71 -5.52 7.73
CA ARG A 61 -4.73 -6.61 7.73
C ARG A 61 -3.42 -6.08 7.17
N LEU A 62 -2.32 -6.52 7.71
CA LEU A 62 -0.98 -6.08 7.27
C LEU A 62 -0.27 -7.20 6.51
N LEU A 63 0.10 -6.91 5.27
CA LEU A 63 0.96 -7.77 4.46
C LEU A 63 2.39 -7.21 4.48
N VAL A 64 3.35 -8.04 4.84
CA VAL A 64 4.77 -7.67 4.90
C VAL A 64 5.60 -8.59 4.03
N GLY A 65 6.43 -8.00 3.18
CA GLY A 65 7.44 -8.71 2.40
C GLY A 65 8.83 -8.53 3.01
N LYS A 66 9.50 -9.63 3.30
CA LYS A 66 10.86 -9.66 3.87
C LYS A 66 11.84 -10.32 2.91
N ASP A 67 13.07 -9.83 2.93
CA ASP A 67 14.19 -10.47 2.23
C ASP A 67 14.73 -11.69 2.99
N GLU A 68 15.79 -12.30 2.46
CA GLU A 68 16.45 -13.49 3.02
C GLU A 68 17.05 -13.24 4.41
N ASP A 69 17.42 -12.00 4.70
CA ASP A 69 17.92 -11.57 6.01
C ASP A 69 16.79 -11.22 7.01
N GLY A 70 15.53 -11.36 6.60
CA GLY A 70 14.36 -11.05 7.40
C GLY A 70 14.08 -9.57 7.55
N VAL A 71 14.67 -8.71 6.72
CA VAL A 71 14.46 -7.27 6.71
C VAL A 71 13.21 -6.93 5.90
N VAL A 72 12.39 -6.01 6.40
CA VAL A 72 11.18 -5.54 5.73
C VAL A 72 11.55 -4.74 4.47
N ARG A 73 11.08 -5.20 3.31
CA ARG A 73 11.30 -4.58 2.01
C ARG A 73 10.03 -4.17 1.28
N ALA A 74 8.88 -4.65 1.74
CA ALA A 74 7.59 -4.32 1.14
C ALA A 74 6.46 -4.37 2.16
N THR A 75 5.45 -3.55 1.98
CA THR A 75 4.23 -3.58 2.79
C THR A 75 2.99 -3.28 1.94
N ALA A 76 1.84 -3.75 2.43
CA ALA A 76 0.52 -3.29 2.03
C ALA A 76 -0.47 -3.48 3.18
N PHE A 77 -1.39 -2.53 3.37
CA PHE A 77 -2.51 -2.68 4.30
C PHE A 77 -3.79 -2.96 3.52
N LEU A 78 -4.47 -4.06 3.87
CA LEU A 78 -5.78 -4.43 3.35
C LEU A 78 -6.84 -3.96 4.35
N THR A 79 -7.57 -2.89 4.02
CA THR A 79 -8.52 -2.26 4.93
C THR A 79 -9.94 -2.59 4.52
N LEU A 80 -10.67 -3.22 5.44
CA LEU A 80 -12.06 -3.67 5.24
C LEU A 80 -13.03 -2.49 5.34
N ASN A 81 -14.10 -2.54 4.55
CA ASN A 81 -15.17 -1.56 4.68
C ASN A 81 -16.08 -1.91 5.88
N THR A 82 -16.37 -0.90 6.68
CA THR A 82 -17.30 -1.02 7.81
C THR A 82 -18.76 -0.90 7.38
N HIS A 83 -19.02 -0.24 6.26
CA HIS A 83 -20.39 -0.09 5.75
C HIS A 83 -20.91 -1.41 5.21
N ARG A 84 -22.06 -1.87 5.74
CA ARG A 84 -22.66 -3.20 5.47
C ARG A 84 -22.86 -3.51 3.98
N LEU A 85 -23.12 -2.51 3.14
CA LEU A 85 -23.34 -2.69 1.70
C LEU A 85 -22.06 -2.68 0.88
N MET A 86 -20.90 -2.46 1.50
CA MET A 86 -19.59 -2.36 0.85
C MET A 86 -18.60 -3.41 1.38
N ARG A 87 -19.05 -4.41 2.12
CA ARG A 87 -18.16 -5.43 2.73
C ARG A 87 -17.56 -6.42 1.74
N HIS A 88 -18.05 -6.44 0.51
CA HIS A 88 -17.58 -7.36 -0.54
C HIS A 88 -16.32 -6.86 -1.26
N TRP A 89 -15.76 -5.71 -0.86
CA TRP A 89 -14.49 -5.20 -1.37
C TRP A 89 -13.70 -4.50 -0.28
N LEU A 90 -12.39 -4.35 -0.49
CA LEU A 90 -11.50 -3.71 0.46
C LEU A 90 -10.64 -2.65 -0.22
N TRP A 91 -10.09 -1.75 0.61
CA TRP A 91 -9.08 -0.79 0.21
C TRP A 91 -7.67 -1.36 0.41
N LEU A 92 -6.78 -1.07 -0.52
CA LEU A 92 -5.35 -1.32 -0.38
C LEU A 92 -4.64 0.02 -0.15
N TYR A 93 -3.94 0.13 0.98
CA TYR A 93 -3.21 1.33 1.38
C TYR A 93 -1.75 1.02 1.62
N THR A 94 -0.91 2.06 1.57
CA THR A 94 0.50 2.02 1.97
C THR A 94 1.24 0.89 1.24
N VAL A 95 1.03 0.85 -0.06
CA VAL A 95 1.71 -0.08 -0.97
C VAL A 95 3.12 0.44 -1.19
N MET A 96 4.10 -0.25 -0.62
CA MET A 96 5.50 0.15 -0.67
C MET A 96 6.40 -1.02 -1.04
N VAL A 97 7.40 -0.73 -1.87
CA VAL A 97 8.55 -1.60 -2.11
C VAL A 97 9.81 -0.77 -1.94
N ASP A 98 10.81 -1.33 -1.28
CA ASP A 98 12.11 -0.68 -1.10
C ASP A 98 12.64 -0.19 -2.46
N PRO A 99 13.01 1.10 -2.58
CA PRO A 99 13.51 1.67 -3.83
C PRO A 99 14.71 0.92 -4.42
N ASP A 100 15.54 0.28 -3.58
CA ASP A 100 16.68 -0.52 -4.03
C ASP A 100 16.26 -1.79 -4.79
N LEU A 101 15.00 -2.21 -4.67
CA LEU A 101 14.43 -3.37 -5.36
C LEU A 101 13.57 -3.01 -6.57
N GLN A 102 13.48 -1.73 -6.93
CA GLN A 102 12.71 -1.31 -8.09
C GLN A 102 13.23 -1.93 -9.38
N GLY A 103 12.31 -2.26 -10.29
CA GLY A 103 12.65 -2.89 -11.56
C GLY A 103 12.95 -4.39 -11.48
N GLN A 104 12.93 -4.99 -10.29
CA GLN A 104 13.23 -6.42 -10.08
C GLN A 104 11.98 -7.31 -9.98
N GLY A 105 10.79 -6.74 -10.21
CA GLY A 105 9.53 -7.48 -10.18
C GLY A 105 8.85 -7.57 -8.80
N GLU A 106 9.48 -7.05 -7.74
CA GLU A 106 8.96 -7.16 -6.37
C GLU A 106 7.66 -6.40 -6.14
N GLY A 107 7.43 -5.29 -6.85
CA GLY A 107 6.14 -4.60 -6.82
C GLY A 107 5.01 -5.48 -7.37
N ARG A 108 5.26 -6.19 -8.46
CA ARG A 108 4.29 -7.12 -9.04
C ARG A 108 4.04 -8.32 -8.11
N ALA A 109 5.09 -8.82 -7.46
CA ALA A 109 4.99 -9.90 -6.47
C ALA A 109 4.16 -9.46 -5.25
N LEU A 110 4.37 -8.23 -4.74
CA LEU A 110 3.56 -7.65 -3.67
C LEU A 110 2.08 -7.56 -4.05
N MET A 111 1.77 -7.10 -5.27
CA MET A 111 0.37 -6.97 -5.72
C MET A 111 -0.31 -8.34 -5.88
N ALA A 112 0.42 -9.35 -6.34
CA ALA A 112 -0.08 -10.74 -6.39
C ALA A 112 -0.34 -11.30 -4.99
N ALA A 113 0.60 -11.11 -4.05
CA ALA A 113 0.44 -11.53 -2.67
C ALA A 113 -0.73 -10.81 -1.97
N ALA A 114 -0.97 -9.52 -2.26
CA ALA A 114 -2.12 -8.79 -1.74
C ALA A 114 -3.45 -9.34 -2.28
N ALA A 115 -3.51 -9.72 -3.56
CA ALA A 115 -4.69 -10.34 -4.14
C ALA A 115 -4.98 -11.72 -3.51
N ASP A 116 -3.95 -12.54 -3.28
CA ASP A 116 -4.09 -13.84 -2.62
C ASP A 116 -4.50 -13.68 -1.15
N ALA A 117 -3.93 -12.72 -0.44
CA ALA A 117 -4.34 -12.37 0.92
C ALA A 117 -5.83 -11.95 0.95
N ALA A 118 -6.28 -11.09 0.04
CA ALA A 118 -7.67 -10.67 -0.03
C ALA A 118 -8.62 -11.85 -0.29
N ARG A 119 -8.26 -12.76 -1.19
CA ARG A 119 -9.03 -14.00 -1.45
C ARG A 119 -9.14 -14.88 -0.19
N SER A 120 -8.09 -14.93 0.62
CA SER A 120 -8.06 -15.76 1.84
C SER A 120 -9.01 -15.25 2.93
N LEU A 121 -9.42 -13.98 2.88
CA LEU A 121 -10.33 -13.40 3.89
C LEU A 121 -11.79 -13.86 3.74
N GLY A 122 -12.15 -14.44 2.60
CA GLY A 122 -13.52 -14.86 2.29
C GLY A 122 -14.50 -13.69 2.10
N GLY A 123 -15.37 -13.78 1.11
CA GLY A 123 -16.38 -12.76 0.82
C GLY A 123 -15.85 -11.46 0.20
N ILE A 124 -14.56 -11.38 -0.09
CA ILE A 124 -13.97 -10.24 -0.79
C ILE A 124 -13.93 -10.53 -2.29
N GLU A 125 -14.60 -9.70 -3.06
CA GLU A 125 -14.77 -9.86 -4.52
C GLU A 125 -13.90 -8.88 -5.32
N ALA A 126 -13.40 -7.81 -4.67
CA ALA A 126 -12.57 -6.81 -5.35
C ALA A 126 -11.63 -6.08 -4.38
N ILE A 127 -10.53 -5.58 -4.94
CA ILE A 127 -9.62 -4.63 -4.28
C ILE A 127 -9.74 -3.29 -4.98
N ARG A 128 -9.82 -2.21 -4.20
CA ARG A 128 -9.70 -0.84 -4.69
C ARG A 128 -8.47 -0.16 -4.09
N LEU A 129 -7.89 0.72 -4.86
CA LEU A 129 -6.84 1.62 -4.39
C LEU A 129 -6.96 2.95 -5.14
N THR A 130 -6.31 3.97 -4.61
CA THR A 130 -6.06 5.19 -5.35
C THR A 130 -4.57 5.40 -5.56
N CYS A 131 -4.21 6.06 -6.65
CA CYS A 131 -2.84 6.45 -6.91
C CYS A 131 -2.78 7.90 -7.40
N ARG A 132 -1.64 8.52 -7.11
CA ARG A 132 -1.36 9.89 -7.51
C ARG A 132 -1.03 9.95 -9.00
N GLY A 133 -1.69 10.82 -9.75
CA GLY A 133 -1.41 11.06 -11.16
C GLY A 133 -0.04 11.69 -11.40
N GLY A 134 0.44 11.57 -12.65
CA GLY A 134 1.67 12.22 -13.12
C GLY A 134 2.96 11.45 -12.89
N GLN A 135 2.89 10.21 -12.35
CA GLN A 135 4.06 9.34 -12.12
C GLN A 135 3.96 8.00 -12.84
N GLY A 136 2.92 7.78 -13.65
CA GLY A 136 2.72 6.52 -14.38
C GLY A 136 2.33 5.34 -13.49
N LEU A 137 1.87 5.59 -12.27
CA LEU A 137 1.46 4.54 -11.32
C LEU A 137 0.25 3.76 -11.82
N GLU A 138 -0.71 4.42 -12.48
CA GLU A 138 -1.86 3.78 -13.10
C GLU A 138 -1.43 2.69 -14.09
N GLY A 139 -0.40 2.94 -14.91
CA GLY A 139 0.14 1.94 -15.83
C GLY A 139 0.79 0.74 -15.13
N PHE A 140 1.42 0.97 -13.97
CA PHE A 140 1.91 -0.13 -13.14
C PHE A 140 0.76 -1.00 -12.61
N TYR A 141 -0.29 -0.38 -12.07
CA TYR A 141 -1.45 -1.12 -11.56
C TYR A 141 -2.22 -1.83 -12.68
N GLU A 142 -2.33 -1.23 -13.86
CA GLU A 142 -2.93 -1.89 -15.03
C GLU A 142 -2.20 -3.19 -15.39
N ARG A 143 -0.86 -3.17 -15.36
CA ARG A 143 -0.05 -4.40 -15.57
C ARG A 143 -0.22 -5.44 -14.46
N CYS A 144 -0.75 -5.06 -13.31
CA CYS A 144 -1.13 -5.95 -12.21
C CYS A 144 -2.60 -6.40 -12.27
N GLY A 145 -3.33 -6.05 -13.35
CA GLY A 145 -4.71 -6.44 -13.58
C GLY A 145 -5.77 -5.46 -13.10
N TYR A 146 -5.36 -4.34 -12.51
CA TYR A 146 -6.29 -3.28 -12.11
C TYR A 146 -6.79 -2.50 -13.34
N LYS A 147 -7.96 -1.88 -13.20
CA LYS A 147 -8.52 -0.95 -14.19
C LYS A 147 -8.80 0.39 -13.54
N GLU A 148 -8.53 1.47 -14.25
CA GLU A 148 -8.97 2.79 -13.85
C GLU A 148 -10.51 2.85 -13.93
N VAL A 149 -11.14 3.24 -12.83
CA VAL A 149 -12.61 3.32 -12.72
C VAL A 149 -13.11 4.72 -12.41
N GLY A 150 -12.21 5.64 -12.17
CA GLY A 150 -12.54 7.04 -11.92
C GLY A 150 -11.30 7.87 -11.65
N ARG A 151 -11.49 9.20 -11.74
CA ARG A 151 -10.40 10.15 -11.55
C ARG A 151 -10.97 11.46 -11.05
N ILE A 152 -10.37 12.03 -10.01
CA ILE A 152 -10.71 13.36 -9.51
C ILE A 152 -9.56 14.29 -9.89
N PRO A 153 -9.79 15.24 -10.81
CA PRO A 153 -8.74 16.18 -11.23
C PRO A 153 -8.25 17.04 -10.07
N ASP A 154 -6.95 17.31 -10.03
CA ASP A 154 -6.29 18.25 -9.12
C ASP A 154 -6.61 18.04 -7.64
N ALA A 155 -6.95 16.79 -7.24
CA ALA A 155 -7.39 16.45 -5.89
C ALA A 155 -6.25 16.35 -4.86
N ILE A 156 -4.99 16.17 -5.32
CA ILE A 156 -3.84 15.95 -4.46
C ILE A 156 -2.82 17.08 -4.69
N ARG A 157 -2.64 17.93 -3.68
CA ARG A 157 -1.62 18.98 -3.73
C ARG A 157 -0.31 18.49 -3.14
N VAL A 158 0.71 18.35 -3.98
CA VAL A 158 2.06 17.91 -3.56
C VAL A 158 3.00 19.07 -3.26
N ALA A 159 2.75 20.22 -3.88
CA ALA A 159 3.44 21.48 -3.63
C ALA A 159 2.56 22.65 -4.10
N PRO A 160 2.86 23.90 -3.73
CA PRO A 160 2.19 25.07 -4.30
C PRO A 160 2.30 25.06 -5.83
N GLY A 161 1.14 25.04 -6.53
CA GLY A 161 1.07 25.00 -7.99
C GLY A 161 1.33 23.63 -8.62
N ASP A 162 1.46 22.57 -7.81
CA ASP A 162 1.62 21.20 -8.29
C ASP A 162 0.48 20.33 -7.72
N ASP A 163 -0.66 20.37 -8.41
CA ASP A 163 -1.83 19.56 -8.09
C ASP A 163 -1.87 18.35 -9.03
N ARG A 164 -2.23 17.21 -8.47
CA ARG A 164 -2.27 15.91 -9.16
C ARG A 164 -3.66 15.30 -9.06
N ASP A 165 -3.99 14.49 -10.06
CA ASP A 165 -5.22 13.71 -10.03
C ASP A 165 -5.17 12.63 -8.96
N ASP A 166 -6.32 12.33 -8.36
CA ASP A 166 -6.54 11.14 -7.54
C ASP A 166 -7.22 10.09 -8.44
N ILE A 167 -6.49 9.02 -8.75
CA ILE A 167 -6.90 8.01 -9.73
C ILE A 167 -7.36 6.76 -8.99
N PHE A 168 -8.62 6.35 -9.22
CA PHE A 168 -9.23 5.18 -8.60
C PHE A 168 -9.03 3.95 -9.49
N MET A 169 -8.43 2.91 -8.90
CA MET A 169 -8.13 1.65 -9.56
C MET A 169 -8.89 0.50 -8.90
N LEU A 170 -9.36 -0.44 -9.69
CA LEU A 170 -10.13 -1.61 -9.24
C LEU A 170 -9.55 -2.90 -9.80
N LEU A 171 -9.35 -3.90 -8.94
CA LEU A 171 -9.05 -5.29 -9.30
C LEU A 171 -10.22 -6.19 -8.91
N PRO A 172 -10.99 -6.78 -9.85
CA PRO A 172 -11.88 -7.89 -9.55
C PRO A 172 -11.07 -9.13 -9.16
N LEU A 173 -11.53 -9.86 -8.15
CA LEU A 173 -10.87 -11.09 -7.66
C LEU A 173 -11.49 -12.38 -8.20
N THR A 174 -12.56 -12.26 -8.93
CA THR A 174 -13.29 -13.36 -9.58
C THR A 174 -12.86 -13.57 -11.01
#